data_ffa412708c2b41d7ce2f902ab0402534
#
_entry.id   ffa412708c2b41d7ce2f902ab0402534
#
_cell.length_a   1.000
_cell.length_b   1.000
_cell.length_c   1.000
_cell.angle_alpha   90.00
_cell.angle_beta   90.00
_cell.angle_gamma   90.00
#
_symmetry.space_group_name_H-M   'P 1'
#
loop_
_entity.id
_entity.type
_entity.pdbx_description
1 polymer ?
#
loop_
_entity_poly.entity_id
_entity_poly.type
_entity_poly.pdbx_seq_one_letter_code
_entity_poly.pdbx_strand_id
1 'polypeptide(L)'
;MDYEIEIKNLTKDYGQGRGVFDVSFKVLKGECFGFLGPNGAGKSTTIRHLMGFSIPDSGETLLRGINSLKNREIIMQGVSYIPGEVALPLNLKGKEVIEEQMKLKGLTDKTLLNFLIKYFKYEPDLYCKEMSLGMKRKTAIICAFMNDPDIIIMDEPSSGLDPEMQERFINLVKEEKRRGKTILLSSHIFAEVDSCCDKIAVIKDGKIVSNFVANDLKHKSTKTYVITYKNKKECDIAEKRLKRDKFNVSINGKSDSLSVDVDEKSTNEFIKAINKTPFIDLEEKKETLEDYFMSFYKEDLTYGGIKKWMIKKL
;
A
#
# COMPACT_ATOMS: atom_id res chain seq x y z
N MET A 1 3.34 10.93 -22.51
CA MET A 1 3.21 10.66 -21.06
C MET A 1 4.60 10.33 -20.56
N ASP A 2 5.11 11.10 -19.59
CA ASP A 2 6.46 10.89 -19.07
C ASP A 2 6.39 9.93 -17.90
N TYR A 3 6.87 8.70 -18.13
CA TYR A 3 7.02 7.72 -17.08
C TYR A 3 8.37 7.91 -16.38
N GLU A 4 8.36 8.11 -15.08
CA GLU A 4 9.57 8.20 -14.27
C GLU A 4 10.09 6.82 -13.86
N ILE A 5 9.19 5.83 -13.69
CA ILE A 5 9.52 4.46 -13.33
C ILE A 5 8.84 3.52 -14.31
N GLU A 6 9.59 2.60 -14.92
CA GLU A 6 9.04 1.53 -15.75
C GLU A 6 9.67 0.19 -15.39
N ILE A 7 8.84 -0.81 -15.21
CA ILE A 7 9.25 -2.21 -15.08
C ILE A 7 8.57 -2.96 -16.22
N LYS A 8 9.37 -3.69 -17.01
CA LYS A 8 8.92 -4.36 -18.23
C LYS A 8 9.28 -5.84 -18.19
N ASN A 9 8.26 -6.69 -18.04
CA ASN A 9 8.36 -8.15 -18.07
C ASN A 9 9.47 -8.72 -17.17
N LEU A 10 9.65 -8.09 -16.00
CA LEU A 10 10.69 -8.44 -15.04
C LEU A 10 10.49 -9.85 -14.52
N THR A 11 11.47 -10.70 -14.76
CA THR A 11 11.50 -12.06 -14.22
C THR A 11 12.81 -12.32 -13.52
N LYS A 12 12.72 -12.88 -12.31
CA LYS A 12 13.82 -13.44 -11.53
C LYS A 12 13.33 -14.67 -10.78
N ASP A 13 13.83 -15.84 -11.17
CA ASP A 13 13.52 -17.10 -10.52
C ASP A 13 14.67 -17.52 -9.58
N TYR A 14 14.36 -17.67 -8.30
CA TYR A 14 15.29 -18.21 -7.30
C TYR A 14 15.08 -19.70 -7.06
N GLY A 15 14.23 -20.34 -7.85
CA GLY A 15 13.85 -21.74 -7.71
C GLY A 15 12.72 -21.96 -6.70
N GLN A 16 12.09 -23.12 -6.81
CA GLN A 16 10.99 -23.54 -5.92
C GLN A 16 9.80 -22.57 -5.88
N GLY A 17 9.50 -21.91 -6.99
CA GLY A 17 8.41 -20.92 -7.09
C GLY A 17 8.68 -19.59 -6.40
N ARG A 18 9.91 -19.36 -5.91
CA ARG A 18 10.30 -18.08 -5.30
C ARG A 18 10.90 -17.15 -6.33
N GLY A 19 10.42 -15.92 -6.38
CA GLY A 19 10.92 -14.95 -7.34
C GLY A 19 9.88 -13.92 -7.74
N VAL A 20 10.09 -13.33 -8.90
CA VAL A 20 9.12 -12.46 -9.59
C VAL A 20 9.03 -12.91 -11.04
N PHE A 21 7.81 -12.92 -11.60
CA PHE A 21 7.52 -13.55 -12.87
C PHE A 21 6.65 -12.62 -13.71
N ASP A 22 7.24 -12.08 -14.77
CA ASP A 22 6.57 -11.20 -15.74
C ASP A 22 5.94 -9.94 -15.11
N VAL A 23 6.63 -9.36 -14.13
CA VAL A 23 6.16 -8.17 -13.44
C VAL A 23 6.30 -6.95 -14.35
N SER A 24 5.19 -6.25 -14.60
CA SER A 24 5.16 -5.06 -15.44
C SER A 24 4.26 -3.99 -14.85
N PHE A 25 4.78 -2.78 -14.66
CA PHE A 25 4.00 -1.58 -14.33
C PHE A 25 4.79 -0.31 -14.63
N LYS A 26 4.09 0.82 -14.62
CA LYS A 26 4.65 2.14 -14.89
C LYS A 26 4.13 3.16 -13.89
N VAL A 27 5.00 4.11 -13.52
CA VAL A 27 4.65 5.22 -12.63
C VAL A 27 4.88 6.52 -13.39
N LEU A 28 3.86 7.37 -13.43
CA LEU A 28 3.93 8.70 -14.05
C LEU A 28 4.72 9.67 -13.17
N LYS A 29 5.25 10.72 -13.79
CA LYS A 29 5.84 11.83 -13.06
C LYS A 29 4.82 12.45 -12.09
N GLY A 30 5.21 12.63 -10.84
CA GLY A 30 4.34 13.17 -9.78
C GLY A 30 3.30 12.21 -9.22
N GLU A 31 3.29 10.95 -9.65
CA GLU A 31 2.37 9.92 -9.17
C GLU A 31 2.92 9.25 -7.90
N CYS A 32 2.05 9.00 -6.94
CA CYS A 32 2.33 8.10 -5.81
C CYS A 32 1.75 6.72 -6.12
N PHE A 33 2.62 5.75 -6.32
CA PHE A 33 2.26 4.38 -6.72
C PHE A 33 2.48 3.41 -5.56
N GLY A 34 1.42 2.70 -5.17
CA GLY A 34 1.42 1.67 -4.16
C GLY A 34 1.73 0.29 -4.74
N PHE A 35 2.70 -0.41 -4.17
CA PHE A 35 3.05 -1.77 -4.53
C PHE A 35 2.71 -2.70 -3.36
N LEU A 36 1.50 -3.24 -3.37
CA LEU A 36 0.85 -3.92 -2.25
C LEU A 36 0.98 -5.44 -2.37
N GLY A 37 1.29 -6.11 -1.27
CA GLY A 37 1.34 -7.56 -1.21
C GLY A 37 1.85 -8.09 0.13
N PRO A 38 1.64 -9.36 0.45
CA PRO A 38 2.14 -9.96 1.68
C PRO A 38 3.67 -10.07 1.69
N ASN A 39 4.20 -10.44 2.83
CA ASN A 39 5.62 -10.76 2.95
C ASN A 39 5.97 -11.96 2.04
N GLY A 40 7.09 -11.87 1.33
CA GLY A 40 7.51 -12.87 0.37
C GLY A 40 6.87 -12.80 -1.02
N ALA A 41 5.91 -11.91 -1.26
CA ALA A 41 5.23 -11.79 -2.57
C ALA A 41 6.12 -11.29 -3.72
N GLY A 42 7.34 -10.80 -3.45
CA GLY A 42 8.26 -10.31 -4.48
C GLY A 42 8.47 -8.80 -4.49
N LYS A 43 7.90 -8.02 -3.56
CA LYS A 43 8.02 -6.56 -3.51
C LYS A 43 9.47 -6.09 -3.45
N SER A 44 10.21 -6.51 -2.43
CA SER A 44 11.63 -6.15 -2.26
C SER A 44 12.51 -6.65 -3.40
N THR A 45 12.20 -7.82 -3.96
CA THR A 45 12.89 -8.34 -5.15
C THR A 45 12.72 -7.39 -6.32
N THR A 46 11.50 -6.98 -6.62
CA THR A 46 11.19 -6.04 -7.69
C THR A 46 11.92 -4.71 -7.50
N ILE A 47 11.87 -4.14 -6.29
CA ILE A 47 12.52 -2.87 -5.96
C ILE A 47 14.05 -2.99 -6.07
N ARG A 48 14.66 -4.09 -5.64
CA ARG A 48 16.11 -4.31 -5.78
C ARG A 48 16.56 -4.33 -7.25
N HIS A 49 15.76 -4.89 -8.15
CA HIS A 49 16.04 -4.83 -9.59
C HIS A 49 15.86 -3.41 -10.13
N LEU A 50 14.82 -2.68 -9.68
CA LEU A 50 14.60 -1.29 -10.04
C LEU A 50 15.77 -0.40 -9.59
N MET A 51 16.39 -0.67 -8.44
CA MET A 51 17.56 0.04 -7.96
C MET A 51 18.89 -0.45 -8.58
N GLY A 52 18.84 -1.41 -9.51
CA GLY A 52 20.03 -1.97 -10.14
C GLY A 52 20.91 -2.82 -9.22
N PHE A 53 20.37 -3.30 -8.09
CA PHE A 53 21.13 -4.12 -7.13
C PHE A 53 21.13 -5.60 -7.46
N SER A 54 20.31 -6.03 -8.42
CA SER A 54 20.16 -7.43 -8.81
C SER A 54 20.01 -7.56 -10.31
N ILE A 55 20.54 -8.63 -10.88
CA ILE A 55 20.46 -8.93 -12.31
C ILE A 55 19.20 -9.78 -12.55
N PRO A 56 18.26 -9.33 -13.41
CA PRO A 56 17.10 -10.12 -13.78
C PRO A 56 17.48 -11.28 -14.71
N ASP A 57 16.64 -12.31 -14.75
CA ASP A 57 16.77 -13.39 -15.74
C ASP A 57 16.18 -12.94 -17.08
N SER A 58 15.14 -12.11 -17.06
CA SER A 58 14.60 -11.44 -18.25
C SER A 58 13.87 -10.14 -17.87
N GLY A 59 13.56 -9.33 -18.89
CA GLY A 59 12.93 -8.04 -18.71
C GLY A 59 13.92 -6.92 -18.38
N GLU A 60 13.40 -5.73 -18.12
CA GLU A 60 14.20 -4.57 -17.77
C GLU A 60 13.48 -3.62 -16.81
N THR A 61 14.27 -2.81 -16.12
CA THR A 61 13.78 -1.73 -15.27
C THR A 61 14.41 -0.41 -15.69
N LEU A 62 13.59 0.64 -15.75
CA LEU A 62 14.01 1.97 -16.20
C LEU A 62 13.59 3.02 -15.17
N LEU A 63 14.47 3.97 -14.91
CA LEU A 63 14.21 5.21 -14.18
C LEU A 63 14.51 6.38 -15.11
N ARG A 64 13.50 7.23 -15.37
CA ARG A 64 13.59 8.32 -16.37
C ARG A 64 14.05 7.84 -17.76
N GLY A 65 13.58 6.64 -18.17
CA GLY A 65 14.00 6.02 -19.42
C GLY A 65 15.42 5.42 -19.42
N ILE A 66 16.17 5.54 -18.31
CA ILE A 66 17.54 5.04 -18.17
C ILE A 66 17.49 3.63 -17.55
N ASN A 67 18.16 2.67 -18.19
CA ASN A 67 18.21 1.30 -17.66
C ASN A 67 18.95 1.24 -16.32
N SER A 68 18.27 0.73 -15.31
CA SER A 68 18.71 0.76 -13.90
C SER A 68 19.97 -0.06 -13.66
N LEU A 69 20.09 -1.21 -14.29
CA LEU A 69 21.25 -2.08 -14.11
C LEU A 69 22.52 -1.52 -14.72
N LYS A 70 22.39 -0.94 -15.92
CA LYS A 70 23.53 -0.45 -16.70
C LYS A 70 24.06 0.90 -16.23
N ASN A 71 23.20 1.72 -15.61
CA ASN A 71 23.50 3.12 -15.29
C ASN A 71 23.21 3.45 -13.83
N ARG A 72 23.46 2.52 -12.91
CA ARG A 72 23.12 2.65 -11.48
C ARG A 72 23.67 3.93 -10.86
N GLU A 73 24.89 4.31 -11.18
CA GLU A 73 25.53 5.50 -10.59
C GLU A 73 24.78 6.80 -10.94
N ILE A 74 24.35 6.93 -12.20
CA ILE A 74 23.56 8.08 -12.65
C ILE A 74 22.21 8.14 -11.95
N ILE A 75 21.56 6.98 -11.84
CA ILE A 75 20.24 6.86 -11.19
C ILE A 75 20.30 7.23 -9.72
N MET A 76 21.32 6.76 -8.99
CA MET A 76 21.48 7.02 -7.54
C MET A 76 21.70 8.49 -7.20
N GLN A 77 22.04 9.34 -8.16
CA GLN A 77 22.18 10.78 -7.93
C GLN A 77 20.81 11.48 -7.78
N GLY A 78 19.79 11.04 -8.55
CA GLY A 78 18.47 11.68 -8.60
C GLY A 78 17.36 10.95 -7.86
N VAL A 79 17.66 9.80 -7.26
CA VAL A 79 16.69 8.93 -6.58
C VAL A 79 17.05 8.77 -5.11
N SER A 80 16.05 8.81 -4.25
CA SER A 80 16.21 8.36 -2.85
C SER A 80 15.55 7.02 -2.63
N TYR A 81 16.21 6.19 -1.83
CA TYR A 81 15.77 4.84 -1.54
C TYR A 81 15.72 4.56 -0.04
N ILE A 82 14.60 4.02 0.44
CA ILE A 82 14.46 3.47 1.78
C ILE A 82 14.37 1.95 1.66
N PRO A 83 15.36 1.20 2.19
CA PRO A 83 15.34 -0.26 2.13
C PRO A 83 14.34 -0.87 3.12
N GLY A 84 13.81 -2.05 2.79
CA GLY A 84 12.94 -2.83 3.68
C GLY A 84 13.64 -3.22 4.98
N GLU A 85 14.91 -3.55 4.91
CA GLU A 85 15.76 -3.81 6.07
C GLU A 85 16.85 -2.73 6.17
N VAL A 86 16.85 -2.00 7.29
CA VAL A 86 17.78 -0.90 7.53
C VAL A 86 19.03 -1.41 8.25
N ALA A 87 20.13 -1.53 7.52
CA ALA A 87 21.44 -1.82 8.07
C ALA A 87 22.24 -0.52 8.22
N LEU A 88 22.62 -0.18 9.45
CA LEU A 88 23.44 0.99 9.77
C LEU A 88 24.81 0.55 10.34
N PRO A 89 25.89 1.35 10.15
CA PRO A 89 27.18 1.09 10.74
C PRO A 89 27.10 1.13 12.27
N LEU A 90 27.31 -0.01 12.92
CA LEU A 90 27.04 -0.19 14.36
C LEU A 90 27.88 0.71 15.28
N ASN A 91 29.06 1.11 14.83
CA ASN A 91 30.04 1.92 15.56
C ASN A 91 29.88 3.43 15.37
N LEU A 92 28.93 3.86 14.52
CA LEU A 92 28.64 5.28 14.30
C LEU A 92 27.38 5.70 15.07
N LYS A 93 27.33 6.99 15.42
CA LYS A 93 26.13 7.64 15.90
C LYS A 93 25.22 8.01 14.74
N GLY A 94 23.92 8.15 15.00
CA GLY A 94 22.96 8.54 13.97
C GLY A 94 23.32 9.84 13.26
N LYS A 95 23.81 10.85 13.99
CA LYS A 95 24.29 12.11 13.39
C LYS A 95 25.45 11.90 12.43
N GLU A 96 26.38 11.00 12.75
CA GLU A 96 27.55 10.72 11.92
C GLU A 96 27.12 10.04 10.61
N VAL A 97 26.15 9.10 10.67
CA VAL A 97 25.55 8.49 9.48
C VAL A 97 24.89 9.55 8.60
N ILE A 98 24.13 10.46 9.18
CA ILE A 98 23.46 11.55 8.45
C ILE A 98 24.50 12.50 7.82
N GLU A 99 25.55 12.87 8.56
CA GLU A 99 26.60 13.74 8.05
C GLU A 99 27.41 13.10 6.90
N GLU A 100 27.66 11.80 6.96
CA GLU A 100 28.27 11.07 5.86
C GLU A 100 27.38 11.06 4.62
N GLN A 101 26.07 10.82 4.79
CA GLN A 101 25.12 10.89 3.69
C GLN A 101 25.01 12.29 3.08
N MET A 102 25.04 13.33 3.90
CA MET A 102 25.09 14.72 3.43
C MET A 102 26.33 14.98 2.55
N LYS A 103 27.51 14.55 3.02
CA LYS A 103 28.76 14.68 2.27
C LYS A 103 28.70 13.97 0.93
N LEU A 104 28.21 12.72 0.90
CA LEU A 104 28.04 11.93 -0.32
C LEU A 104 27.11 12.58 -1.33
N LYS A 105 26.08 13.29 -0.86
CA LYS A 105 25.10 14.02 -1.69
C LYS A 105 25.50 15.47 -1.96
N GLY A 106 26.64 15.96 -1.41
CA GLY A 106 27.09 17.34 -1.57
C GLY A 106 26.17 18.38 -0.90
N LEU A 107 25.42 17.98 0.14
CA LEU A 107 24.48 18.85 0.85
C LEU A 107 25.19 19.72 1.88
N THR A 108 24.93 21.02 1.82
CA THR A 108 25.43 22.01 2.79
C THR A 108 24.31 22.65 3.62
N ASP A 109 23.12 22.79 3.03
CA ASP A 109 21.94 23.31 3.73
C ASP A 109 21.34 22.23 4.65
N LYS A 110 21.18 22.59 5.92
CA LYS A 110 20.63 21.70 6.96
C LYS A 110 19.16 22.05 7.31
N THR A 111 18.53 22.95 6.59
CA THR A 111 17.18 23.43 6.91
C THR A 111 16.18 22.28 6.93
N LEU A 112 16.11 21.51 5.85
CA LEU A 112 15.20 20.35 5.73
C LEU A 112 15.60 19.23 6.71
N LEU A 113 16.89 18.97 6.88
CA LEU A 113 17.39 18.02 7.87
C LEU A 113 16.91 18.35 9.28
N ASN A 114 17.09 19.60 9.72
CA ASN A 114 16.67 20.04 11.05
C ASN A 114 15.16 19.93 11.25
N PHE A 115 14.40 20.26 10.21
CA PHE A 115 12.95 20.04 10.21
C PHE A 115 12.61 18.55 10.41
N LEU A 116 13.19 17.64 9.63
CA LEU A 116 12.93 16.21 9.70
C LEU A 116 13.32 15.60 11.05
N ILE A 117 14.47 15.99 11.62
CA ILE A 117 14.89 15.57 12.95
C ILE A 117 13.84 15.93 13.99
N LYS A 118 13.35 17.18 13.98
CA LYS A 118 12.32 17.65 14.90
C LYS A 118 10.98 16.97 14.63
N TYR A 119 10.62 16.82 13.36
CA TYR A 119 9.34 16.23 12.94
C TYR A 119 9.21 14.78 13.37
N PHE A 120 10.26 13.98 13.25
CA PHE A 120 10.26 12.58 13.67
C PHE A 120 10.70 12.36 15.13
N LYS A 121 10.91 13.43 15.91
CA LYS A 121 11.42 13.34 17.29
C LYS A 121 12.64 12.42 17.36
N TYR A 122 13.61 12.66 16.47
CA TYR A 122 14.76 11.78 16.30
C TYR A 122 15.91 12.20 17.23
N GLU A 123 16.55 11.21 17.88
CA GLU A 123 17.68 11.37 18.75
C GLU A 123 18.99 11.02 18.02
N PRO A 124 19.70 12.02 17.45
CA PRO A 124 20.84 11.76 16.56
C PRO A 124 22.13 11.32 17.27
N ASP A 125 22.23 11.50 18.58
CA ASP A 125 23.46 11.22 19.36
C ASP A 125 23.60 9.76 19.82
N LEU A 126 22.58 8.92 19.58
CA LEU A 126 22.61 7.51 19.94
C LEU A 126 23.47 6.71 18.95
N TYR A 127 24.23 5.73 19.44
CA TYR A 127 24.96 4.79 18.59
C TYR A 127 24.00 3.85 17.85
N CYS A 128 24.30 3.53 16.58
CA CYS A 128 23.41 2.69 15.76
C CYS A 128 23.23 1.27 16.34
N LYS A 129 24.20 0.74 17.08
CA LYS A 129 24.07 -0.54 17.81
C LYS A 129 23.01 -0.52 18.92
N GLU A 130 22.73 0.66 19.47
CA GLU A 130 21.79 0.89 20.59
C GLU A 130 20.39 1.27 20.11
N MET A 131 20.25 1.55 18.79
CA MET A 131 18.99 1.96 18.20
C MET A 131 17.99 0.80 18.09
N SER A 132 16.75 1.06 18.48
CA SER A 132 15.61 0.21 18.14
C SER A 132 15.38 0.16 16.63
N LEU A 133 14.58 -0.79 16.16
CA LEU A 133 14.20 -0.87 14.73
C LEU A 133 13.56 0.45 14.26
N GLY A 134 12.65 1.03 15.06
CA GLY A 134 11.99 2.29 14.74
C GLY A 134 12.98 3.46 14.65
N MET A 135 14.00 3.52 15.50
CA MET A 135 15.03 4.56 15.43
C MET A 135 15.89 4.42 14.17
N LYS A 136 16.29 3.20 13.81
CA LYS A 136 17.00 2.92 12.54
C LYS A 136 16.15 3.33 11.35
N ARG A 137 14.85 3.05 11.40
CA ARG A 137 13.88 3.43 10.37
C ARG A 137 13.79 4.96 10.21
N LYS A 138 13.69 5.69 11.34
CA LYS A 138 13.73 7.17 11.33
C LYS A 138 15.01 7.70 10.69
N THR A 139 16.16 7.10 10.98
CA THR A 139 17.45 7.48 10.33
C THR A 139 17.35 7.32 8.81
N ALA A 140 16.86 6.17 8.32
CA ALA A 140 16.73 5.92 6.90
C ALA A 140 15.75 6.90 6.21
N ILE A 141 14.62 7.21 6.85
CA ILE A 141 13.66 8.21 6.36
C ILE A 141 14.32 9.59 6.27
N ILE A 142 14.99 10.06 7.33
CA ILE A 142 15.67 11.35 7.33
C ILE A 142 16.70 11.42 6.21
N CYS A 143 17.55 10.39 6.06
CA CYS A 143 18.56 10.34 5.00
C CYS A 143 17.96 10.34 3.59
N ALA A 144 16.79 9.72 3.40
CA ALA A 144 16.12 9.67 2.11
C ALA A 144 15.47 11.00 1.72
N PHE A 145 14.89 11.72 2.68
CA PHE A 145 14.14 12.94 2.39
C PHE A 145 14.96 14.23 2.51
N MET A 146 16.08 14.25 3.27
CA MET A 146 16.85 15.47 3.54
C MET A 146 17.45 16.14 2.30
N ASN A 147 17.59 15.43 1.18
CA ASN A 147 18.13 15.95 -0.09
C ASN A 147 17.07 16.36 -1.08
N ASP A 148 15.81 16.44 -0.67
CA ASP A 148 14.67 16.87 -1.50
C ASP A 148 14.59 16.16 -2.86
N PRO A 149 14.59 14.82 -2.93
CA PRO A 149 14.68 14.08 -4.17
C PRO A 149 13.40 14.23 -5.03
N ASP A 150 13.54 14.08 -6.36
CA ASP A 150 12.38 14.06 -7.26
C ASP A 150 11.68 12.71 -7.29
N ILE A 151 12.44 11.63 -7.10
CA ILE A 151 11.93 10.25 -7.09
C ILE A 151 12.29 9.61 -5.75
N ILE A 152 11.29 9.03 -5.10
CA ILE A 152 11.42 8.36 -3.81
C ILE A 152 10.92 6.93 -3.94
N ILE A 153 11.80 5.96 -3.74
CA ILE A 153 11.48 4.54 -3.77
C ILE A 153 11.60 3.99 -2.35
N MET A 154 10.53 3.38 -1.85
CA MET A 154 10.46 2.95 -0.46
C MET A 154 9.96 1.52 -0.35
N ASP A 155 10.74 0.70 0.35
CA ASP A 155 10.39 -0.69 0.63
C ASP A 155 10.01 -0.84 2.11
N GLU A 156 8.72 -1.06 2.39
CA GLU A 156 8.15 -1.21 3.74
C GLU A 156 8.59 -0.09 4.72
N PRO A 157 8.48 1.20 4.34
CA PRO A 157 9.15 2.31 5.03
C PRO A 157 8.65 2.61 6.44
N SER A 158 7.43 2.24 6.79
CA SER A 158 6.83 2.46 8.11
C SER A 158 7.00 1.29 9.07
N SER A 159 7.55 0.16 8.57
CA SER A 159 7.77 -1.03 9.39
C SER A 159 8.65 -0.72 10.61
N GLY A 160 8.16 -1.06 11.80
CA GLY A 160 8.84 -0.82 13.08
C GLY A 160 8.69 0.58 13.67
N LEU A 161 7.94 1.47 13.01
CA LEU A 161 7.53 2.75 13.59
C LEU A 161 6.33 2.56 14.51
N ASP A 162 6.26 3.35 15.57
CA ASP A 162 5.06 3.47 16.39
C ASP A 162 3.92 4.18 15.62
N PRO A 163 2.65 4.07 16.06
CA PRO A 163 1.50 4.62 15.34
C PRO A 163 1.60 6.13 15.08
N GLU A 164 2.13 6.92 16.02
CA GLU A 164 2.31 8.36 15.84
C GLU A 164 3.30 8.65 14.71
N MET A 165 4.41 7.91 14.68
CA MET A 165 5.43 8.08 13.66
C MET A 165 4.99 7.56 12.29
N GLN A 166 4.16 6.51 12.25
CA GLN A 166 3.52 6.04 11.01
C GLN A 166 2.61 7.12 10.42
N GLU A 167 1.78 7.76 11.23
CA GLU A 167 0.92 8.86 10.78
C GLU A 167 1.74 10.04 10.25
N ARG A 168 2.82 10.44 10.97
CA ARG A 168 3.74 11.49 10.51
C ARG A 168 4.40 11.13 9.19
N PHE A 169 4.81 9.88 9.03
CA PHE A 169 5.40 9.39 7.78
C PHE A 169 4.38 9.49 6.62
N ILE A 170 3.16 9.03 6.82
CA ILE A 170 2.10 9.13 5.80
C ILE A 170 1.83 10.60 5.43
N ASN A 171 1.80 11.49 6.42
CA ASN A 171 1.61 12.92 6.17
C ASN A 171 2.78 13.53 5.40
N LEU A 172 4.02 13.12 5.66
CA LEU A 172 5.19 13.50 4.87
C LEU A 172 5.05 13.01 3.41
N VAL A 173 4.68 11.77 3.19
CA VAL A 173 4.46 11.22 1.84
C VAL A 173 3.39 11.99 1.07
N LYS A 174 2.28 12.33 1.72
CA LYS A 174 1.21 13.16 1.13
C LYS A 174 1.69 14.55 0.75
N GLU A 175 2.53 15.15 1.59
CA GLU A 175 3.12 16.46 1.31
C GLU A 175 4.07 16.40 0.11
N GLU A 176 4.98 15.43 0.07
CA GLU A 176 5.91 15.26 -1.05
C GLU A 176 5.17 14.97 -2.37
N LYS A 177 4.10 14.18 -2.32
CA LYS A 177 3.20 13.99 -3.46
C LYS A 177 2.60 15.32 -3.93
N ARG A 178 2.08 16.16 -3.01
CA ARG A 178 1.54 17.49 -3.36
C ARG A 178 2.58 18.42 -3.99
N ARG A 179 3.85 18.23 -3.63
CA ARG A 179 4.99 18.95 -4.23
C ARG A 179 5.37 18.40 -5.61
N GLY A 180 4.68 17.38 -6.11
CA GLY A 180 4.87 16.79 -7.44
C GLY A 180 6.00 15.77 -7.50
N LYS A 181 6.46 15.23 -6.35
CA LYS A 181 7.44 14.15 -6.32
C LYS A 181 6.83 12.84 -6.80
N THR A 182 7.64 12.03 -7.49
CA THR A 182 7.25 10.68 -7.91
C THR A 182 7.61 9.69 -6.82
N ILE A 183 6.64 8.89 -6.39
CA ILE A 183 6.79 8.02 -5.23
C ILE A 183 6.39 6.60 -5.58
N LEU A 184 7.28 5.63 -5.30
CA LEU A 184 6.96 4.20 -5.28
C LEU A 184 7.03 3.71 -3.83
N LEU A 185 5.90 3.28 -3.30
CA LEU A 185 5.75 2.81 -1.93
C LEU A 185 5.35 1.33 -1.92
N SER A 186 6.24 0.44 -1.47
CA SER A 186 5.82 -0.93 -1.18
C SER A 186 5.32 -1.04 0.27
N SER A 187 4.23 -1.76 0.46
CA SER A 187 3.68 -2.03 1.80
C SER A 187 2.85 -3.31 1.82
N HIS A 188 2.69 -3.86 3.01
CA HIS A 188 1.67 -4.85 3.31
C HIS A 188 0.53 -4.26 4.16
N ILE A 189 0.59 -2.96 4.47
CA ILE A 189 -0.39 -2.21 5.27
C ILE A 189 -1.34 -1.46 4.32
N PHE A 190 -2.59 -1.92 4.24
CA PHE A 190 -3.60 -1.37 3.34
C PHE A 190 -3.87 0.10 3.59
N ALA A 191 -3.98 0.51 4.85
CA ALA A 191 -4.29 1.87 5.24
C ALA A 191 -3.24 2.89 4.77
N GLU A 192 -1.96 2.51 4.71
CA GLU A 192 -0.90 3.37 4.17
C GLU A 192 -1.12 3.65 2.70
N VAL A 193 -1.27 2.57 1.92
CA VAL A 193 -1.42 2.66 0.46
C VAL A 193 -2.70 3.38 0.08
N ASP A 194 -3.82 3.05 0.74
CA ASP A 194 -5.13 3.70 0.50
C ASP A 194 -5.11 5.20 0.83
N SER A 195 -4.29 5.61 1.79
CA SER A 195 -4.26 7.01 2.25
C SER A 195 -3.46 7.95 1.36
N CYS A 196 -2.45 7.47 0.62
CA CYS A 196 -1.52 8.32 -0.10
C CYS A 196 -1.33 7.98 -1.59
N CYS A 197 -1.60 6.74 -2.03
CA CYS A 197 -1.33 6.33 -3.40
C CYS A 197 -2.45 6.69 -4.38
N ASP A 198 -2.08 7.03 -5.62
CA ASP A 198 -2.99 7.28 -6.75
C ASP A 198 -3.37 6.00 -7.46
N LYS A 199 -2.37 5.14 -7.67
CA LYS A 199 -2.51 3.81 -8.27
C LYS A 199 -1.91 2.75 -7.37
N ILE A 200 -2.44 1.55 -7.49
CA ILE A 200 -2.03 0.41 -6.69
C ILE A 200 -1.86 -0.80 -7.59
N ALA A 201 -0.70 -1.43 -7.55
CA ALA A 201 -0.50 -2.77 -8.07
C ALA A 201 -0.45 -3.77 -6.91
N VAL A 202 -1.20 -4.85 -7.04
CA VAL A 202 -1.21 -5.96 -6.08
C VAL A 202 -0.34 -7.09 -6.63
N ILE A 203 0.66 -7.50 -5.83
CA ILE A 203 1.52 -8.63 -6.16
C ILE A 203 1.23 -9.81 -5.24
N LYS A 204 1.08 -11.00 -5.83
CA LYS A 204 0.93 -12.30 -5.14
C LYS A 204 1.81 -13.33 -5.84
N ASP A 205 2.56 -14.13 -5.08
CA ASP A 205 3.40 -15.22 -5.60
C ASP A 205 4.29 -14.80 -6.80
N GLY A 206 4.89 -13.61 -6.68
CA GLY A 206 5.77 -13.05 -7.70
C GLY A 206 5.08 -12.49 -8.95
N LYS A 207 3.76 -12.40 -9.00
CA LYS A 207 2.99 -11.91 -10.17
C LYS A 207 2.07 -10.77 -9.81
N ILE A 208 1.88 -9.82 -10.72
CA ILE A 208 0.85 -8.79 -10.58
C ILE A 208 -0.51 -9.47 -10.79
N VAL A 209 -1.36 -9.44 -9.76
CA VAL A 209 -2.73 -9.97 -9.81
C VAL A 209 -3.77 -8.89 -10.06
N SER A 210 -3.44 -7.64 -9.79
CA SER A 210 -4.31 -6.49 -10.08
C SER A 210 -3.50 -5.20 -10.19
N ASN A 211 -3.99 -4.24 -10.99
CA ASN A 211 -3.45 -2.90 -11.11
C ASN A 211 -4.61 -1.93 -11.38
N PHE A 212 -4.82 -0.95 -10.50
CA PHE A 212 -5.99 -0.06 -10.57
C PHE A 212 -5.71 1.32 -9.97
N VAL A 213 -6.55 2.28 -10.30
CA VAL A 213 -6.55 3.61 -9.70
C VAL A 213 -7.21 3.52 -8.32
N ALA A 214 -6.57 4.04 -7.27
CA ALA A 214 -7.06 3.93 -5.89
C ALA A 214 -8.46 4.55 -5.71
N ASN A 215 -8.78 5.62 -6.43
CA ASN A 215 -10.09 6.24 -6.38
C ASN A 215 -11.21 5.38 -7.00
N ASP A 216 -10.91 4.47 -7.93
CA ASP A 216 -11.93 3.63 -8.56
C ASP A 216 -12.57 2.66 -7.57
N LEU A 217 -11.82 2.22 -6.54
CA LEU A 217 -12.37 1.42 -5.45
C LEU A 217 -13.30 2.22 -4.54
N LYS A 218 -13.00 3.51 -4.33
CA LYS A 218 -13.79 4.40 -3.46
C LYS A 218 -15.09 4.85 -4.14
N HIS A 219 -15.12 4.84 -5.48
CA HIS A 219 -16.22 5.30 -6.31
C HIS A 219 -16.85 4.16 -7.14
N LYS A 220 -16.98 2.97 -6.55
CA LYS A 220 -17.76 1.91 -7.20
C LYS A 220 -19.19 2.40 -7.44
N SER A 221 -19.69 2.20 -8.66
CA SER A 221 -21.07 2.52 -9.03
C SER A 221 -22.11 1.74 -8.21
N THR A 222 -21.70 0.65 -7.58
CA THR A 222 -22.55 -0.19 -6.71
C THR A 222 -22.11 -0.05 -5.27
N LYS A 223 -23.03 0.37 -4.41
CA LYS A 223 -22.86 0.49 -2.96
C LYS A 223 -23.56 -0.65 -2.25
N THR A 224 -22.92 -1.22 -1.23
CA THR A 224 -23.55 -2.25 -0.40
C THR A 224 -24.04 -1.63 0.90
N TYR A 225 -25.31 -1.77 1.18
CA TYR A 225 -25.94 -1.31 2.43
C TYR A 225 -26.26 -2.50 3.33
N VAL A 226 -25.95 -2.38 4.62
CA VAL A 226 -26.37 -3.32 5.65
C VAL A 226 -27.54 -2.69 6.42
N ILE A 227 -28.67 -3.40 6.44
CA ILE A 227 -29.90 -2.94 7.09
C ILE A 227 -30.20 -3.91 8.25
N THR A 228 -30.31 -3.38 9.46
CA THR A 228 -30.66 -4.18 10.64
C THR A 228 -32.11 -3.91 11.04
N TYR A 229 -32.87 -4.99 11.20
CA TYR A 229 -34.28 -4.96 11.59
C TYR A 229 -34.44 -5.38 13.05
N LYS A 230 -35.61 -5.05 13.64
CA LYS A 230 -35.90 -5.35 15.05
C LYS A 230 -35.95 -6.86 15.34
N ASN A 231 -36.32 -7.64 14.36
CA ASN A 231 -36.46 -9.10 14.48
C ASN A 231 -36.44 -9.77 13.09
N LYS A 232 -36.28 -11.09 13.11
CA LYS A 232 -36.24 -11.91 11.91
C LYS A 232 -37.50 -11.78 11.04
N LYS A 233 -38.67 -11.60 11.63
CA LYS A 233 -39.94 -11.49 10.91
C LYS A 233 -39.97 -10.24 10.01
N GLU A 234 -39.53 -9.10 10.54
CA GLU A 234 -39.43 -7.85 9.78
C GLU A 234 -38.38 -7.95 8.70
N CYS A 235 -37.25 -8.61 8.99
CA CYS A 235 -36.18 -8.89 8.05
C CYS A 235 -36.68 -9.73 6.86
N ASP A 236 -37.38 -10.83 7.10
CA ASP A 236 -37.95 -11.70 6.05
C ASP A 236 -38.98 -10.98 5.16
N ILE A 237 -39.77 -10.08 5.74
CA ILE A 237 -40.73 -9.24 5.00
C ILE A 237 -39.98 -8.25 4.09
N ALA A 238 -38.96 -7.61 4.62
CA ALA A 238 -38.12 -6.66 3.88
C ALA A 238 -37.36 -7.35 2.74
N GLU A 239 -36.78 -8.52 2.99
CA GLU A 239 -36.04 -9.31 2.00
C GLU A 239 -36.92 -9.63 0.78
N LYS A 240 -38.15 -10.18 1.02
CA LYS A 240 -39.08 -10.51 -0.05
C LYS A 240 -39.49 -9.29 -0.86
N ARG A 241 -39.66 -8.14 -0.21
CA ARG A 241 -40.01 -6.87 -0.85
C ARG A 241 -38.89 -6.32 -1.70
N LEU A 242 -37.68 -6.21 -1.15
CA LEU A 242 -36.49 -5.70 -1.84
C LEU A 242 -36.14 -6.56 -3.06
N LYS A 243 -36.24 -7.91 -2.93
CA LYS A 243 -36.07 -8.82 -4.07
C LYS A 243 -37.11 -8.61 -5.16
N ARG A 244 -38.40 -8.36 -4.79
CA ARG A 244 -39.47 -8.03 -5.75
C ARG A 244 -39.22 -6.69 -6.45
N ASP A 245 -38.66 -5.72 -5.73
CA ASP A 245 -38.25 -4.41 -6.25
C ASP A 245 -36.91 -4.48 -7.01
N LYS A 246 -36.40 -5.72 -7.31
CA LYS A 246 -35.22 -6.07 -8.11
C LYS A 246 -33.87 -5.66 -7.51
N PHE A 247 -33.79 -5.44 -6.23
CA PHE A 247 -32.52 -5.27 -5.54
C PHE A 247 -31.81 -6.62 -5.29
N ASN A 248 -30.48 -6.61 -5.36
CA ASN A 248 -29.69 -7.77 -5.00
C ASN A 248 -29.55 -7.84 -3.48
N VAL A 249 -30.19 -8.82 -2.86
CA VAL A 249 -30.32 -8.94 -1.42
C VAL A 249 -29.72 -10.25 -0.94
N SER A 250 -28.84 -10.18 0.08
CA SER A 250 -28.29 -11.34 0.78
C SER A 250 -28.41 -11.17 2.29
N ILE A 251 -28.41 -12.31 3.01
CA ILE A 251 -28.44 -12.29 4.49
C ILE A 251 -27.03 -11.99 5.01
N ASN A 252 -26.91 -10.99 5.88
CA ASN A 252 -25.61 -10.56 6.42
C ASN A 252 -25.30 -11.27 7.76
N GLY A 253 -24.99 -12.57 7.70
CA GLY A 253 -24.45 -13.31 8.85
C GLY A 253 -25.31 -13.41 10.12
N LYS A 254 -26.17 -12.42 10.39
CA LYS A 254 -27.17 -12.38 11.44
C LYS A 254 -28.57 -12.62 10.87
N SER A 255 -29.45 -13.23 11.64
CA SER A 255 -30.81 -13.57 11.18
C SER A 255 -31.74 -12.37 11.00
N ASP A 256 -31.32 -11.18 11.44
CA ASP A 256 -32.08 -9.92 11.47
C ASP A 256 -31.45 -8.80 10.62
N SER A 257 -30.43 -9.12 9.81
CA SER A 257 -29.74 -8.13 9.00
C SER A 257 -29.64 -8.56 7.53
N LEU A 258 -29.91 -7.63 6.61
CA LEU A 258 -29.79 -7.79 5.17
C LEU A 258 -28.63 -6.98 4.62
N SER A 259 -27.92 -7.55 3.64
CA SER A 259 -26.98 -6.83 2.78
C SER A 259 -27.63 -6.60 1.43
N VAL A 260 -27.65 -5.37 0.96
CA VAL A 260 -28.29 -4.97 -0.29
C VAL A 260 -27.31 -4.21 -1.16
N ASP A 261 -27.09 -4.72 -2.38
CA ASP A 261 -26.27 -4.03 -3.37
C ASP A 261 -27.15 -3.08 -4.19
N VAL A 262 -26.77 -1.81 -4.22
CA VAL A 262 -27.52 -0.71 -4.82
C VAL A 262 -26.65 0.03 -5.82
N ASP A 263 -27.07 0.10 -7.07
CA ASP A 263 -26.44 0.98 -8.06
C ASP A 263 -26.67 2.46 -7.67
N GLU A 264 -25.68 3.31 -7.86
CA GLU A 264 -25.75 4.73 -7.48
C GLU A 264 -26.94 5.45 -8.09
N LYS A 265 -27.32 5.09 -9.32
CA LYS A 265 -28.51 5.62 -10.01
C LYS A 265 -29.84 5.20 -9.36
N SER A 266 -29.83 4.09 -8.63
CA SER A 266 -31.03 3.50 -7.99
C SER A 266 -31.13 3.88 -6.49
N THR A 267 -30.26 4.73 -5.96
CA THR A 267 -30.23 5.10 -4.55
C THR A 267 -31.55 5.69 -4.05
N ASN A 268 -32.21 6.55 -4.85
CA ASN A 268 -33.49 7.14 -4.46
C ASN A 268 -34.61 6.11 -4.40
N GLU A 269 -34.60 5.12 -5.31
CA GLU A 269 -35.56 4.02 -5.33
C GLU A 269 -35.35 3.08 -4.15
N PHE A 270 -34.09 2.81 -3.82
CA PHE A 270 -33.69 2.05 -2.65
C PHE A 270 -34.19 2.69 -1.35
N ILE A 271 -33.95 3.99 -1.14
CA ILE A 271 -34.43 4.70 0.05
C ILE A 271 -35.96 4.62 0.17
N LYS A 272 -36.71 4.76 -0.94
CA LYS A 272 -38.15 4.60 -0.95
C LYS A 272 -38.57 3.16 -0.60
N ALA A 273 -37.84 2.17 -1.04
CA ALA A 273 -38.14 0.76 -0.79
C ALA A 273 -37.91 0.37 0.68
N ILE A 274 -36.80 0.79 1.29
CA ILE A 274 -36.48 0.47 2.69
C ILE A 274 -37.41 1.15 3.67
N ASN A 275 -37.84 2.39 3.40
CA ASN A 275 -38.79 3.13 4.27
C ASN A 275 -40.17 2.46 4.42
N LYS A 276 -40.49 1.44 3.64
CA LYS A 276 -41.74 0.70 3.74
C LYS A 276 -41.73 -0.35 4.87
N THR A 277 -40.60 -0.65 5.45
CA THR A 277 -40.46 -1.58 6.61
C THR A 277 -39.57 -0.91 7.63
N PRO A 278 -40.01 -0.73 8.87
CA PRO A 278 -39.22 -0.11 9.92
C PRO A 278 -37.89 -0.88 10.10
N PHE A 279 -36.76 -0.17 10.18
CA PHE A 279 -35.45 -0.72 10.45
C PHE A 279 -34.82 0.02 11.64
N ILE A 280 -33.84 -0.62 12.31
CA ILE A 280 -33.13 -0.05 13.46
C ILE A 280 -31.91 0.73 12.99
N ASP A 281 -31.19 0.17 12.01
CA ASP A 281 -29.91 0.72 11.54
C ASP A 281 -29.72 0.52 10.04
N LEU A 282 -29.03 1.47 9.43
CA LEU A 282 -28.67 1.48 8.03
C LEU A 282 -27.21 1.94 7.89
N GLU A 283 -26.34 1.03 7.53
CA GLU A 283 -24.90 1.27 7.38
C GLU A 283 -24.47 1.06 5.92
N GLU A 284 -23.74 2.00 5.34
CA GLU A 284 -23.05 1.79 4.06
C GLU A 284 -21.77 0.97 4.32
N LYS A 285 -21.76 -0.27 3.85
CA LYS A 285 -20.56 -1.11 3.88
C LYS A 285 -19.63 -0.71 2.73
N LYS A 286 -18.67 0.17 3.03
CA LYS A 286 -17.63 0.51 2.07
C LYS A 286 -16.70 -0.69 1.90
N GLU A 287 -16.50 -1.13 0.65
CA GLU A 287 -15.47 -2.11 0.35
C GLU A 287 -14.11 -1.46 0.61
N THR A 288 -13.36 -2.03 1.52
CA THR A 288 -12.01 -1.56 1.84
C THR A 288 -11.02 -2.14 0.83
N LEU A 289 -9.86 -1.48 0.68
CA LEU A 289 -8.74 -2.03 -0.09
C LEU A 289 -8.36 -3.43 0.43
N GLU A 290 -8.50 -3.67 1.74
CA GLU A 290 -8.27 -4.96 2.37
C GLU A 290 -9.29 -6.02 1.91
N ASP A 291 -10.59 -5.69 1.86
CA ASP A 291 -11.62 -6.60 1.35
C ASP A 291 -11.36 -6.99 -0.12
N TYR A 292 -10.99 -6.00 -0.94
CA TYR A 292 -10.61 -6.24 -2.34
C TYR A 292 -9.40 -7.16 -2.45
N PHE A 293 -8.35 -6.88 -1.70
CA PHE A 293 -7.14 -7.71 -1.67
C PHE A 293 -7.46 -9.14 -1.20
N MET A 294 -8.23 -9.30 -0.13
CA MET A 294 -8.61 -10.60 0.42
C MET A 294 -9.43 -11.43 -0.58
N SER A 295 -10.06 -10.81 -1.60
CA SER A 295 -10.75 -11.54 -2.64
C SER A 295 -9.82 -12.43 -3.47
N PHE A 296 -8.55 -12.02 -3.66
CA PHE A 296 -7.53 -12.81 -4.36
C PHE A 296 -6.99 -13.99 -3.54
N TYR A 297 -7.31 -14.06 -2.24
CA TYR A 297 -6.86 -15.11 -1.32
C TYR A 297 -7.99 -16.04 -0.87
N LYS A 298 -9.24 -15.77 -1.25
CA LYS A 298 -10.41 -16.58 -0.82
C LYS A 298 -10.38 -18.03 -1.29
N GLU A 299 -9.64 -18.36 -2.36
CA GLU A 299 -9.54 -19.71 -2.91
C GLU A 299 -8.49 -20.59 -2.21
N ASP A 300 -7.50 -19.98 -1.54
CA ASP A 300 -6.34 -20.70 -0.98
C ASP A 300 -6.53 -21.19 0.47
N LEU A 301 -7.68 -20.94 1.09
CA LEU A 301 -7.93 -21.27 2.50
C LEU A 301 -8.55 -22.64 2.71
N THR A 302 -8.08 -23.67 2.00
CA THR A 302 -8.34 -25.07 2.37
C THR A 302 -7.12 -25.64 3.09
N TYR A 303 -7.06 -25.50 4.40
CA TYR A 303 -6.07 -26.20 5.20
C TYR A 303 -6.55 -27.65 5.42
N GLY A 304 -5.89 -28.63 4.80
CA GLY A 304 -6.12 -30.05 5.04
C GLY A 304 -7.54 -30.56 4.80
N GLY A 305 -8.30 -29.97 3.86
CA GLY A 305 -9.67 -30.38 3.56
C GLY A 305 -10.74 -29.88 4.53
N ILE A 306 -10.38 -29.07 5.52
CA ILE A 306 -11.32 -28.47 6.49
C ILE A 306 -11.94 -27.22 5.87
N LYS A 307 -13.27 -27.24 5.66
CA LYS A 307 -13.99 -26.09 5.14
C LYS A 307 -13.96 -24.90 6.09
N LYS A 308 -13.75 -23.70 5.57
CA LYS A 308 -13.56 -22.39 6.23
C LYS A 308 -14.53 -22.04 7.38
N TRP A 309 -15.72 -22.63 7.42
CA TRP A 309 -16.71 -22.38 8.47
C TRP A 309 -16.36 -23.02 9.83
N MET A 310 -15.45 -24.02 9.85
CA MET A 310 -15.01 -24.66 11.10
C MET A 310 -13.96 -23.81 11.87
N ILE A 311 -13.20 -22.95 11.17
CA ILE A 311 -12.17 -22.10 11.79
C ILE A 311 -12.76 -20.89 12.55
N LYS A 312 -14.00 -20.52 12.26
CA LYS A 312 -14.71 -19.42 12.97
C LYS A 312 -15.28 -19.83 14.36
N LYS A 313 -15.05 -21.04 14.81
CA LYS A 313 -15.54 -21.54 16.11
C LYS A 313 -14.43 -21.89 17.11
N LEU A 314 -13.17 -21.65 16.76
CA LEU A 314 -12.01 -21.67 17.66
C LEU A 314 -11.59 -20.23 17.96
#